data_a960af3a7ffaac4c4b13326a74d47ad5
#
_entry.id   a960af3a7ffaac4c4b13326a74d47ad5
#
_cell.length_a   1.000
_cell.length_b   1.000
_cell.length_c   1.000
_cell.angle_alpha   90.00
_cell.angle_beta   90.00
_cell.angle_gamma   90.00
#
_symmetry.space_group_name_H-M   'P 1'
#
loop_
_entity.id
_entity.type
_entity.pdbx_description
1 polymer ?
#
loop_
_entity_poly.entity_id
_entity_poly.type
_entity_poly.pdbx_seq_one_letter_code
_entity_poly.pdbx_strand_id
1 'polypeptide(L)'
;MKILTWNCNLQYAKKSKQIDSFDADVLVIQECESLPSDYKPGYQLFWVGNNEKKGLAVLVRGTNSFIVKKETKDFAYFLPVQTDFGLVIGVWSFNRRAKKFGINVSGYIVDALEVFENEISSNARIVIAGDFNNGPKWDLRGFHRNNFRLIQSELTARGFISAYHTAFSEESGSEKLGTHFHQRNPKKCFHIDYIYLKGFRVAGVQLEEFTNWKEFSDHVPLSAELTD
;
A
#
# COMPACT_ATOMS: atom_id res chain seq x y z
N MET A 1 -13.01 -11.00 2.60
CA MET A 1 -12.29 -9.82 3.18
C MET A 1 -12.21 -8.72 2.15
N LYS A 2 -12.45 -7.47 2.54
CA LYS A 2 -12.25 -6.31 1.66
C LYS A 2 -11.10 -5.44 2.20
N ILE A 3 -10.15 -5.11 1.34
CA ILE A 3 -9.03 -4.24 1.66
C ILE A 3 -9.07 -2.99 0.78
N LEU A 4 -8.70 -1.85 1.35
CA LEU A 4 -8.55 -0.58 0.64
C LEU A 4 -7.18 0.02 0.93
N THR A 5 -6.51 0.55 -0.09
CA THR A 5 -5.35 1.42 0.06
C THR A 5 -5.61 2.79 -0.53
N TRP A 6 -5.11 3.84 0.15
CA TRP A 6 -5.24 5.22 -0.31
C TRP A 6 -4.15 6.12 0.27
N ASN A 7 -3.35 6.73 -0.58
CA ASN A 7 -2.53 7.85 -0.18
C ASN A 7 -3.45 9.08 -0.04
N CYS A 8 -3.73 9.50 1.20
CA CYS A 8 -4.70 10.53 1.49
C CYS A 8 -4.18 11.97 1.28
N ASN A 9 -2.88 12.14 0.95
CA ASN A 9 -2.25 13.45 0.79
C ASN A 9 -2.53 14.36 2.00
N LEU A 10 -2.15 13.88 3.20
CA LEU A 10 -2.29 14.55 4.51
C LEU A 10 -3.75 14.73 4.99
N GLN A 11 -3.89 15.06 6.27
CA GLN A 11 -5.18 15.38 6.92
C GLN A 11 -6.26 14.31 6.71
N TYR A 12 -5.90 13.04 6.90
CA TYR A 12 -6.82 11.91 6.76
C TYR A 12 -8.07 12.08 7.64
N ALA A 13 -7.93 12.57 8.88
CA ALA A 13 -9.05 12.75 9.80
C ALA A 13 -10.19 13.61 9.21
N LYS A 14 -9.86 14.60 8.38
CA LYS A 14 -10.87 15.45 7.72
C LYS A 14 -11.54 14.78 6.52
N LYS A 15 -10.92 13.72 5.99
CA LYS A 15 -11.31 13.09 4.72
C LYS A 15 -11.81 11.66 4.90
N SER A 16 -11.64 11.06 6.08
CA SER A 16 -11.89 9.63 6.32
C SER A 16 -13.31 9.19 5.97
N LYS A 17 -14.29 10.08 6.13
CA LYS A 17 -15.69 9.80 5.76
C LYS A 17 -15.88 9.45 4.28
N GLN A 18 -14.96 9.91 3.41
CA GLN A 18 -15.04 9.65 1.97
C GLN A 18 -14.84 8.16 1.64
N ILE A 19 -14.11 7.44 2.51
CA ILE A 19 -13.87 6.00 2.32
C ILE A 19 -14.77 5.09 3.15
N ASP A 20 -15.67 5.63 3.97
CA ASP A 20 -16.56 4.82 4.81
C ASP A 20 -17.51 3.93 3.98
N SER A 21 -17.94 4.41 2.82
CA SER A 21 -18.84 3.67 1.91
C SER A 21 -18.21 2.40 1.32
N PHE A 22 -16.88 2.28 1.35
CA PHE A 22 -16.21 1.06 0.91
C PHE A 22 -16.40 -0.11 1.87
N ASP A 23 -16.73 0.17 3.14
CA ASP A 23 -16.92 -0.84 4.19
C ASP A 23 -15.80 -1.89 4.24
N ALA A 24 -14.55 -1.43 4.13
CA ALA A 24 -13.39 -2.30 4.05
C ALA A 24 -13.01 -2.86 5.43
N ASP A 25 -12.60 -4.11 5.47
CA ASP A 25 -12.10 -4.77 6.69
C ASP A 25 -10.70 -4.30 7.07
N VAL A 26 -9.90 -3.92 6.06
CA VAL A 26 -8.54 -3.41 6.22
C VAL A 26 -8.38 -2.12 5.41
N LEU A 27 -7.85 -1.08 6.06
CA LEU A 27 -7.51 0.19 5.43
C LEU A 27 -6.00 0.43 5.56
N VAL A 28 -5.33 0.69 4.45
CA VAL A 28 -3.90 1.04 4.40
C VAL A 28 -3.79 2.48 3.89
N ILE A 29 -3.47 3.41 4.79
CA ILE A 29 -3.56 4.85 4.51
C ILE A 29 -2.17 5.48 4.59
N GLN A 30 -1.68 5.95 3.47
CA GLN A 30 -0.40 6.64 3.35
C GLN A 30 -0.58 8.15 3.52
N GLU A 31 0.48 8.82 3.92
CA GLU A 31 0.51 10.25 4.26
C GLU A 31 -0.48 10.63 5.37
N CYS A 32 -0.83 9.68 6.21
CA CYS A 32 -1.76 9.84 7.31
C CYS A 32 -1.06 10.43 8.53
N GLU A 33 -1.70 11.40 9.19
CA GLU A 33 -1.26 11.88 10.50
C GLU A 33 -1.42 10.80 11.57
N SER A 34 -0.70 10.94 12.67
CA SER A 34 -0.91 10.14 13.88
C SER A 34 -2.32 10.39 14.43
N LEU A 35 -3.07 9.33 14.65
CA LEU A 35 -4.45 9.38 15.12
C LEU A 35 -4.56 8.68 16.48
N PRO A 36 -5.54 9.05 17.33
CA PRO A 36 -5.86 8.30 18.54
C PRO A 36 -6.20 6.84 18.24
N SER A 37 -5.86 5.93 19.15
CA SER A 37 -6.08 4.49 18.95
C SER A 37 -7.56 4.12 18.81
N ASP A 38 -8.46 4.94 19.33
CA ASP A 38 -9.93 4.82 19.27
C ASP A 38 -10.56 5.65 18.15
N TYR A 39 -9.76 6.17 17.23
CA TYR A 39 -10.21 7.08 16.16
C TYR A 39 -11.37 6.53 15.32
N LYS A 40 -11.32 5.24 14.97
CA LYS A 40 -12.40 4.59 14.21
C LYS A 40 -12.99 3.43 15.02
N PRO A 41 -14.20 3.58 15.58
CA PRO A 41 -14.84 2.52 16.34
C PRO A 41 -14.95 1.20 15.56
N GLY A 42 -14.63 0.09 16.22
CA GLY A 42 -14.63 -1.24 15.61
C GLY A 42 -13.36 -1.59 14.83
N TYR A 43 -12.37 -0.67 14.77
CA TYR A 43 -11.07 -0.94 14.17
C TYR A 43 -9.95 -0.79 15.18
N GLN A 44 -8.93 -1.63 15.03
CA GLN A 44 -7.61 -1.39 15.64
C GLN A 44 -6.77 -0.54 14.68
N LEU A 45 -6.13 0.49 15.21
CA LEU A 45 -5.25 1.39 14.48
C LEU A 45 -3.78 1.08 14.80
N PHE A 46 -3.00 0.89 13.76
CA PHE A 46 -1.54 0.80 13.80
C PHE A 46 -0.96 1.92 12.95
N TRP A 47 0.03 2.61 13.49
CA TRP A 47 0.63 3.75 12.80
C TRP A 47 2.14 3.79 12.96
N VAL A 48 2.85 4.19 11.91
CA VAL A 48 4.29 4.46 11.92
C VAL A 48 4.59 5.76 11.18
N GLY A 49 5.53 6.53 11.71
CA GLY A 49 5.97 7.76 11.07
C GLY A 49 7.05 8.47 11.88
N ASN A 50 7.90 9.23 11.20
CA ASN A 50 8.92 10.07 11.83
C ASN A 50 8.39 11.47 12.16
N ASN A 51 7.17 11.78 11.76
CA ASN A 51 6.50 13.05 11.96
C ASN A 51 5.01 12.79 12.17
N GLU A 52 4.46 13.23 13.29
CA GLU A 52 3.05 13.04 13.66
C GLU A 52 2.05 13.52 12.60
N LYS A 53 2.45 14.43 11.73
CA LYS A 53 1.60 14.96 10.66
C LYS A 53 1.58 14.08 9.41
N LYS A 54 2.48 13.08 9.31
CA LYS A 54 2.66 12.32 8.09
C LYS A 54 3.30 10.95 8.36
N GLY A 55 2.57 9.90 8.09
CA GLY A 55 3.01 8.52 8.29
C GLY A 55 2.21 7.52 7.48
N LEU A 56 2.26 6.29 7.91
CA LEU A 56 1.50 5.16 7.37
C LEU A 56 0.62 4.59 8.46
N ALA A 57 -0.67 4.49 8.19
CA ALA A 57 -1.63 3.84 9.06
C ALA A 57 -2.16 2.54 8.44
N VAL A 58 -2.34 1.52 9.27
CA VAL A 58 -3.12 0.31 8.97
C VAL A 58 -4.23 0.23 10.00
N LEU A 59 -5.48 0.25 9.53
CA LEU A 59 -6.65 0.05 10.36
C LEU A 59 -7.24 -1.31 10.01
N VAL A 60 -7.49 -2.12 11.03
CA VAL A 60 -8.03 -3.49 10.86
C VAL A 60 -9.32 -3.60 11.68
N ARG A 61 -10.40 -4.04 11.04
CA ARG A 61 -11.66 -4.31 11.72
C ARG A 61 -11.50 -5.50 12.69
N GLY A 62 -11.97 -5.33 13.93
CA GLY A 62 -11.83 -6.36 14.97
C GLY A 62 -10.82 -5.99 16.04
N THR A 63 -10.44 -6.95 16.89
CA THR A 63 -9.68 -6.71 18.12
C THR A 63 -8.43 -7.59 18.30
N ASN A 64 -8.16 -8.53 17.38
CA ASN A 64 -7.12 -9.56 17.56
C ASN A 64 -5.86 -9.29 16.73
N SER A 65 -5.68 -8.07 16.22
CA SER A 65 -4.52 -7.75 15.38
C SER A 65 -3.36 -7.19 16.20
N PHE A 66 -2.13 -7.41 15.73
CA PHE A 66 -0.93 -6.87 16.38
C PHE A 66 0.19 -6.62 15.37
N ILE A 67 1.07 -5.68 15.70
CA ILE A 67 2.28 -5.45 14.89
C ILE A 67 3.26 -6.61 15.10
N VAL A 68 3.73 -7.16 14.01
CA VAL A 68 4.85 -8.10 14.02
C VAL A 68 6.12 -7.32 14.36
N LYS A 69 6.67 -7.55 15.55
CA LYS A 69 7.85 -6.83 16.03
C LYS A 69 9.09 -7.28 15.26
N LYS A 70 9.58 -6.40 14.38
CA LYS A 70 10.89 -6.51 13.80
C LYS A 70 11.58 -5.15 13.89
N GLU A 71 12.88 -5.10 14.10
CA GLU A 71 13.64 -3.85 13.99
C GLU A 71 13.54 -3.34 12.56
N THR A 72 12.79 -2.26 12.38
CA THR A 72 12.47 -1.68 11.06
C THR A 72 13.06 -0.29 10.89
N LYS A 73 14.18 0.01 11.56
CA LYS A 73 14.81 1.35 11.52
C LYS A 73 15.00 1.88 10.10
N ASP A 74 15.33 0.99 9.16
CA ASP A 74 15.56 1.35 7.76
C ASP A 74 14.30 1.24 6.88
N PHE A 75 13.19 0.70 7.43
CA PHE A 75 11.93 0.46 6.73
C PHE A 75 10.74 1.02 7.51
N ALA A 76 10.86 2.26 7.99
CA ALA A 76 9.88 2.89 8.87
C ALA A 76 8.45 2.95 8.28
N TYR A 77 8.31 2.82 6.96
CA TYR A 77 7.03 2.87 6.27
C TYR A 77 6.66 1.54 5.60
N PHE A 78 7.11 0.44 6.21
CA PHE A 78 6.61 -0.91 5.97
C PHE A 78 6.04 -1.41 7.29
N LEU A 79 4.73 -1.52 7.38
CA LEU A 79 4.00 -1.82 8.62
C LEU A 79 3.37 -3.22 8.56
N PRO A 80 4.06 -4.25 9.06
CA PRO A 80 3.52 -5.60 9.12
C PRO A 80 2.56 -5.73 10.30
N VAL A 81 1.31 -6.06 10.03
CA VAL A 81 0.25 -6.31 11.01
C VAL A 81 -0.29 -7.72 10.81
N GLN A 82 -0.16 -8.57 11.83
CA GLN A 82 -0.84 -9.85 11.87
C GLN A 82 -2.31 -9.62 12.19
N THR A 83 -3.19 -10.22 11.42
CA THR A 83 -4.65 -10.10 11.56
C THR A 83 -5.30 -11.47 11.56
N ASP A 84 -6.58 -11.55 11.89
CA ASP A 84 -7.37 -12.78 11.76
C ASP A 84 -7.49 -13.26 10.29
N PHE A 85 -7.28 -12.39 9.33
CA PHE A 85 -7.32 -12.70 7.90
C PHE A 85 -5.99 -13.24 7.35
N GLY A 86 -4.87 -12.96 8.02
CA GLY A 86 -3.50 -13.23 7.60
C GLY A 86 -2.57 -12.06 7.88
N LEU A 87 -1.39 -12.07 7.30
CA LEU A 87 -0.42 -10.97 7.42
C LEU A 87 -0.77 -9.84 6.45
N VAL A 88 -0.90 -8.62 6.94
CA VAL A 88 -1.02 -7.41 6.14
C VAL A 88 0.25 -6.59 6.28
N ILE A 89 0.91 -6.26 5.19
CA ILE A 89 2.05 -5.35 5.16
C ILE A 89 1.61 -4.07 4.47
N GLY A 90 1.35 -3.04 5.27
CA GLY A 90 1.13 -1.68 4.75
C GLY A 90 2.43 -1.10 4.21
N VAL A 91 2.35 -0.44 3.05
CA VAL A 91 3.52 0.12 2.35
C VAL A 91 3.30 1.59 2.02
N TRP A 92 4.29 2.41 2.35
CA TRP A 92 4.50 3.73 1.79
C TRP A 92 5.97 3.85 1.41
N SER A 93 6.31 3.38 0.22
CA SER A 93 7.67 3.34 -0.26
C SER A 93 8.12 4.71 -0.78
N PHE A 94 9.44 4.91 -0.83
CA PHE A 94 10.04 6.08 -1.44
C PHE A 94 10.81 5.66 -2.68
N ASN A 95 10.77 6.49 -3.71
CA ASN A 95 11.59 6.26 -4.89
C ASN A 95 13.07 6.56 -4.58
N ARG A 96 13.95 6.20 -5.51
CA ARG A 96 15.42 6.38 -5.43
C ARG A 96 15.88 7.78 -4.98
N ARG A 97 15.07 8.81 -5.19
CA ARG A 97 15.40 10.20 -4.81
C ARG A 97 15.24 10.47 -3.32
N ALA A 98 14.54 9.61 -2.58
CA ALA A 98 14.33 9.79 -1.14
C ALA A 98 15.64 9.84 -0.34
N LYS A 99 16.66 9.06 -0.71
CA LYS A 99 18.01 9.17 -0.11
C LYS A 99 18.63 10.56 -0.26
N LYS A 100 18.30 11.29 -1.33
CA LYS A 100 18.84 12.63 -1.59
C LYS A 100 18.31 13.69 -0.62
N PHE A 101 17.21 13.42 0.08
CA PHE A 101 16.59 14.35 1.03
C PHE A 101 16.92 14.03 2.49
N GLY A 102 17.92 13.19 2.76
CA GLY A 102 18.34 12.85 4.12
C GLY A 102 17.32 12.04 4.92
N ILE A 103 16.32 11.48 4.25
CA ILE A 103 15.37 10.56 4.87
C ILE A 103 16.09 9.20 4.94
N ASN A 104 16.52 8.82 6.14
CA ASN A 104 17.12 7.51 6.45
C ASN A 104 16.07 6.39 6.40
N VAL A 105 15.32 6.31 5.32
CA VAL A 105 14.32 5.26 5.10
C VAL A 105 14.67 4.59 3.80
N SER A 106 15.02 3.33 3.83
CA SER A 106 15.13 2.56 2.62
C SER A 106 13.74 2.43 2.01
N GLY A 107 13.52 3.11 0.90
CA GLY A 107 12.27 2.99 0.15
C GLY A 107 12.22 1.73 -0.72
N TYR A 108 13.20 0.85 -0.63
CA TYR A 108 13.32 -0.29 -1.53
C TYR A 108 12.46 -1.47 -1.08
N ILE A 109 11.44 -1.76 -1.86
CA ILE A 109 10.49 -2.85 -1.59
C ILE A 109 11.22 -4.20 -1.58
N VAL A 110 12.18 -4.42 -2.50
CA VAL A 110 12.96 -5.65 -2.54
C VAL A 110 13.72 -5.88 -1.23
N ASP A 111 14.35 -4.81 -0.70
CA ASP A 111 15.07 -4.91 0.57
C ASP A 111 14.10 -5.19 1.74
N ALA A 112 12.89 -4.62 1.71
CA ALA A 112 11.86 -4.89 2.70
C ALA A 112 11.36 -6.35 2.62
N LEU A 113 11.16 -6.90 1.42
CA LEU A 113 10.78 -8.30 1.25
C LEU A 113 11.84 -9.25 1.87
N GLU A 114 13.12 -8.94 1.70
CA GLU A 114 14.22 -9.71 2.34
C GLU A 114 14.18 -9.59 3.87
N VAL A 115 13.93 -8.39 4.40
CA VAL A 115 13.83 -8.16 5.85
C VAL A 115 12.66 -8.92 6.47
N PHE A 116 11.52 -8.99 5.77
CA PHE A 116 10.31 -9.67 6.24
C PHE A 116 10.17 -11.10 5.70
N GLU A 117 11.23 -11.70 5.14
CA GLU A 117 11.18 -13.03 4.52
C GLU A 117 10.62 -14.11 5.45
N ASN A 118 11.00 -14.10 6.74
CA ASN A 118 10.51 -15.08 7.71
C ASN A 118 9.01 -14.96 7.94
N GLU A 119 8.50 -13.74 8.06
CA GLU A 119 7.08 -13.45 8.21
C GLU A 119 6.30 -13.80 6.95
N ILE A 120 6.88 -13.53 5.77
CA ILE A 120 6.29 -13.87 4.47
C ILE A 120 6.25 -15.40 4.26
N SER A 121 7.32 -16.11 4.61
CA SER A 121 7.38 -17.56 4.42
C SER A 121 6.51 -18.34 5.40
N SER A 122 6.34 -17.83 6.64
CA SER A 122 5.55 -18.46 7.69
C SER A 122 4.03 -18.23 7.58
N ASN A 123 3.59 -17.31 6.73
CA ASN A 123 2.17 -17.00 6.55
C ASN A 123 1.64 -17.54 5.21
N ALA A 124 0.53 -18.30 5.29
CA ALA A 124 -0.14 -18.81 4.11
C ALA A 124 -0.95 -17.72 3.37
N ARG A 125 -1.45 -16.72 4.11
CA ARG A 125 -2.27 -15.62 3.59
C ARG A 125 -1.61 -14.28 3.88
N ILE A 126 -1.29 -13.55 2.82
CA ILE A 126 -0.57 -12.28 2.93
C ILE A 126 -1.15 -11.27 1.96
N VAL A 127 -1.28 -10.02 2.42
CA VAL A 127 -1.53 -8.87 1.56
C VAL A 127 -0.41 -7.84 1.77
N ILE A 128 0.15 -7.34 0.68
CA ILE A 128 1.07 -6.20 0.66
C ILE A 128 0.37 -5.09 -0.11
N ALA A 129 0.03 -4.00 0.57
CA ALA A 129 -0.77 -2.94 -0.04
C ALA A 129 -0.23 -1.56 0.30
N GLY A 130 -0.36 -0.63 -0.64
CA GLY A 130 0.05 0.75 -0.40
C GLY A 130 0.56 1.48 -1.63
N ASP A 131 1.10 2.66 -1.37
CA ASP A 131 1.80 3.49 -2.34
C ASP A 131 3.26 3.00 -2.46
N PHE A 132 3.55 2.36 -3.59
CA PHE A 132 4.89 1.87 -3.89
C PHE A 132 5.79 2.99 -4.42
N ASN A 133 5.23 4.16 -4.75
CA ASN A 133 5.96 5.27 -5.38
C ASN A 133 6.84 4.81 -6.53
N ASN A 134 6.42 3.79 -7.24
CA ASN A 134 7.19 3.15 -8.29
C ASN A 134 6.27 2.50 -9.33
N GLY A 135 6.78 2.41 -10.56
CA GLY A 135 6.11 1.76 -11.66
C GLY A 135 7.06 1.52 -12.83
N PRO A 136 6.71 0.64 -13.79
CA PRO A 136 7.60 0.24 -14.88
C PRO A 136 8.12 1.38 -15.75
N LYS A 137 7.36 2.48 -15.85
CA LYS A 137 7.75 3.68 -16.61
C LYS A 137 8.97 4.41 -16.04
N TRP A 138 9.31 4.14 -14.77
CA TRP A 138 10.44 4.76 -14.07
C TRP A 138 11.66 3.85 -13.96
N ASP A 139 11.58 2.65 -14.52
CA ASP A 139 12.70 1.71 -14.56
C ASP A 139 13.87 2.31 -15.34
N LEU A 140 15.06 2.14 -14.79
CA LEU A 140 16.29 2.60 -15.42
C LEU A 140 16.95 1.46 -16.20
N ARG A 141 17.78 1.82 -17.17
CA ARG A 141 18.65 0.86 -17.85
C ARG A 141 19.64 0.23 -16.85
N GLY A 142 19.85 -1.06 -16.98
CA GLY A 142 20.70 -1.85 -16.09
C GLY A 142 19.93 -2.38 -14.85
N PHE A 143 20.68 -3.10 -13.99
CA PHE A 143 20.13 -3.71 -12.79
C PHE A 143 20.10 -2.70 -11.65
N HIS A 144 18.90 -2.37 -11.20
CA HIS A 144 18.68 -1.48 -10.06
C HIS A 144 17.66 -2.10 -9.13
N ARG A 145 17.99 -2.25 -7.83
CA ARG A 145 17.11 -2.86 -6.82
C ARG A 145 15.76 -2.15 -6.67
N ASN A 146 15.67 -0.88 -7.06
CA ASN A 146 14.42 -0.12 -7.05
C ASN A 146 13.70 -0.12 -8.41
N ASN A 147 14.10 -0.92 -9.38
CA ASN A 147 13.34 -1.07 -10.61
C ASN A 147 12.07 -1.88 -10.34
N PHE A 148 10.93 -1.42 -10.86
CA PHE A 148 9.64 -2.05 -10.63
C PHE A 148 9.59 -3.47 -11.19
N ARG A 149 10.23 -3.74 -12.31
CA ARG A 149 10.35 -5.09 -12.89
C ARG A 149 11.02 -6.08 -11.93
N LEU A 150 12.04 -5.63 -11.19
CA LEU A 150 12.65 -6.47 -10.15
C LEU A 150 11.69 -6.69 -8.98
N ILE A 151 11.03 -5.63 -8.50
CA ILE A 151 10.02 -5.71 -7.44
C ILE A 151 8.94 -6.74 -7.82
N GLN A 152 8.42 -6.64 -9.03
CA GLN A 152 7.40 -7.55 -9.54
C GLN A 152 7.91 -9.00 -9.63
N SER A 153 9.13 -9.19 -10.13
CA SER A 153 9.78 -10.51 -10.20
C SER A 153 9.92 -11.14 -8.82
N GLU A 154 10.38 -10.37 -7.82
CA GLU A 154 10.55 -10.83 -6.45
C GLU A 154 9.23 -11.17 -5.76
N LEU A 155 8.19 -10.37 -6.00
CA LEU A 155 6.84 -10.65 -5.51
C LEU A 155 6.27 -11.91 -6.17
N THR A 156 6.39 -12.04 -7.49
CA THR A 156 5.93 -13.23 -8.23
C THR A 156 6.66 -14.50 -7.79
N ALA A 157 7.98 -14.44 -7.59
CA ALA A 157 8.78 -15.57 -7.11
C ALA A 157 8.34 -16.07 -5.72
N ARG A 158 7.78 -15.18 -4.87
CA ARG A 158 7.20 -15.51 -3.57
C ARG A 158 5.73 -15.93 -3.61
N GLY A 159 5.14 -16.03 -4.82
CA GLY A 159 3.76 -16.46 -5.04
C GLY A 159 2.72 -15.35 -4.88
N PHE A 160 3.11 -14.08 -4.94
CA PHE A 160 2.17 -12.96 -4.94
C PHE A 160 1.61 -12.71 -6.34
N ILE A 161 0.34 -12.34 -6.39
CA ILE A 161 -0.35 -11.80 -7.57
C ILE A 161 -0.83 -10.38 -7.29
N SER A 162 -0.90 -9.54 -8.31
CA SER A 162 -1.49 -8.21 -8.18
C SER A 162 -3.00 -8.28 -8.37
N ALA A 163 -3.76 -7.70 -7.43
CA ALA A 163 -5.21 -7.66 -7.51
C ALA A 163 -5.70 -6.94 -8.77
N TYR A 164 -5.14 -5.75 -9.05
CA TYR A 164 -5.49 -4.96 -10.23
C TYR A 164 -5.26 -5.74 -11.53
N HIS A 165 -4.04 -6.23 -11.74
CA HIS A 165 -3.69 -6.92 -12.98
C HIS A 165 -4.48 -8.22 -13.20
N THR A 166 -4.81 -8.91 -12.09
CA THR A 166 -5.66 -10.10 -12.14
C THR A 166 -7.09 -9.75 -12.56
N ALA A 167 -7.68 -8.69 -11.97
CA ALA A 167 -9.07 -8.32 -12.23
C ALA A 167 -9.28 -7.74 -13.63
N PHE A 168 -8.34 -6.91 -14.09
CA PHE A 168 -8.47 -6.21 -15.38
C PHE A 168 -7.78 -6.93 -16.55
N SER A 169 -7.07 -8.05 -16.29
CA SER A 169 -6.31 -8.79 -17.30
C SER A 169 -5.33 -7.88 -18.08
N GLU A 170 -4.69 -6.96 -17.37
CA GLU A 170 -3.72 -6.03 -17.93
C GLU A 170 -2.30 -6.41 -17.52
N GLU A 171 -1.33 -6.10 -18.37
CA GLU A 171 0.09 -6.29 -18.08
C GLU A 171 0.64 -5.08 -17.33
N SER A 172 1.58 -5.32 -16.42
CA SER A 172 2.28 -4.27 -15.69
C SER A 172 3.02 -3.33 -16.65
N GLY A 173 2.77 -2.05 -16.52
CA GLY A 173 3.27 -0.99 -17.42
C GLY A 173 2.31 -0.64 -18.54
N SER A 174 1.21 -1.37 -18.69
CA SER A 174 0.15 -1.13 -19.68
C SER A 174 -1.19 -0.77 -19.04
N GLU A 175 -1.15 -0.37 -17.76
CA GLU A 175 -2.34 -0.01 -17.00
C GLU A 175 -3.07 1.17 -17.67
N LYS A 176 -4.38 0.98 -17.93
CA LYS A 176 -5.25 2.02 -18.50
C LYS A 176 -5.72 3.01 -17.46
N LEU A 177 -5.78 2.57 -16.21
CA LEU A 177 -6.23 3.39 -15.09
C LEU A 177 -5.04 3.70 -14.17
N GLY A 178 -4.90 4.97 -13.79
CA GLY A 178 -3.87 5.38 -12.85
C GLY A 178 -4.43 5.60 -11.45
N THR A 179 -3.56 5.44 -10.47
CA THR A 179 -3.86 5.66 -9.06
C THR A 179 -3.37 7.02 -8.56
N HIS A 180 -2.37 7.60 -9.23
CA HIS A 180 -1.76 8.89 -8.88
C HIS A 180 -1.80 9.86 -10.06
N PHE A 181 -2.16 11.13 -9.78
CA PHE A 181 -2.32 12.22 -10.74
C PHE A 181 -1.42 13.39 -10.35
N HIS A 182 -0.19 13.36 -10.85
CA HIS A 182 0.85 14.30 -10.46
C HIS A 182 0.42 15.76 -10.59
N GLN A 183 0.52 16.52 -9.50
CA GLN A 183 0.02 17.89 -9.40
C GLN A 183 -1.49 18.01 -9.69
N ARG A 184 -2.27 16.96 -9.37
CA ARG A 184 -3.71 16.86 -9.67
C ARG A 184 -4.06 17.06 -11.15
N ASN A 185 -3.14 16.70 -12.04
CA ASN A 185 -3.31 16.82 -13.48
C ASN A 185 -3.73 15.47 -14.08
N PRO A 186 -4.95 15.34 -14.65
CA PRO A 186 -5.43 14.06 -15.20
C PRO A 186 -4.59 13.54 -16.37
N LYS A 187 -3.82 14.41 -17.04
CA LYS A 187 -2.92 14.01 -18.13
C LYS A 187 -1.57 13.46 -17.63
N LYS A 188 -1.26 13.59 -16.34
CA LYS A 188 -0.02 13.11 -15.71
C LYS A 188 -0.34 11.97 -14.74
N CYS A 189 -0.90 10.91 -15.28
CA CYS A 189 -1.41 9.77 -14.53
C CYS A 189 -0.40 8.62 -14.50
N PHE A 190 -0.27 8.00 -13.32
CA PHE A 190 0.62 6.87 -13.06
C PHE A 190 -0.11 5.83 -12.20
N HIS A 191 0.17 4.54 -12.43
CA HIS A 191 -0.27 3.47 -11.55
C HIS A 191 0.88 3.12 -10.61
N ILE A 192 0.77 3.50 -9.33
CA ILE A 192 1.84 3.36 -8.33
C ILE A 192 1.34 2.89 -6.96
N ASP A 193 0.03 2.78 -6.79
CA ASP A 193 -0.58 2.15 -5.63
C ASP A 193 -1.00 0.73 -6.02
N TYR A 194 -0.65 -0.25 -5.18
CA TYR A 194 -0.87 -1.65 -5.49
C TYR A 194 -1.45 -2.40 -4.30
N ILE A 195 -2.15 -3.50 -4.60
CA ILE A 195 -2.54 -4.55 -3.67
C ILE A 195 -2.00 -5.86 -4.24
N TYR A 196 -0.95 -6.38 -3.64
CA TYR A 196 -0.41 -7.71 -3.92
C TYR A 196 -0.88 -8.70 -2.88
N LEU A 197 -1.22 -9.90 -3.29
CA LEU A 197 -1.80 -10.92 -2.41
C LEU A 197 -1.24 -12.30 -2.68
N LYS A 198 -1.12 -13.10 -1.62
CA LYS A 198 -0.75 -14.52 -1.62
C LYS A 198 -1.76 -15.28 -0.77
N GLY A 199 -2.20 -16.44 -1.25
CA GLY A 199 -3.15 -17.29 -0.53
C GLY A 199 -4.60 -16.78 -0.53
N PHE A 200 -4.94 -15.87 -1.43
CA PHE A 200 -6.27 -15.34 -1.69
C PHE A 200 -6.59 -15.38 -3.17
N ARG A 201 -7.89 -15.36 -3.50
CA ARG A 201 -8.42 -15.08 -4.83
C ARG A 201 -8.99 -13.67 -4.89
N VAL A 202 -8.93 -13.06 -6.05
CA VAL A 202 -9.54 -11.75 -6.31
C VAL A 202 -10.99 -11.98 -6.70
N ALA A 203 -11.95 -11.52 -5.89
CA ALA A 203 -13.38 -11.54 -6.20
C ALA A 203 -13.82 -10.27 -6.94
N GLY A 204 -13.16 -9.13 -6.64
CA GLY A 204 -13.43 -7.86 -7.30
C GLY A 204 -12.37 -6.83 -6.98
N VAL A 205 -12.24 -5.85 -7.87
CA VAL A 205 -11.37 -4.68 -7.67
C VAL A 205 -12.11 -3.42 -8.08
N GLN A 206 -12.03 -2.40 -7.26
CA GLN A 206 -12.57 -1.08 -7.53
C GLN A 206 -11.45 -0.06 -7.45
N LEU A 207 -11.27 0.69 -8.54
CA LEU A 207 -10.41 1.85 -8.61
C LEU A 207 -11.28 3.08 -8.88
N GLU A 208 -11.13 4.10 -8.05
CA GLU A 208 -11.97 5.28 -8.12
C GLU A 208 -11.58 6.21 -9.27
N GLU A 209 -12.57 6.98 -9.74
CA GLU A 209 -12.33 7.99 -10.76
C GLU A 209 -11.75 9.27 -10.15
N PHE A 210 -10.67 9.78 -10.73
CA PHE A 210 -9.97 10.96 -10.23
C PHE A 210 -10.86 12.21 -10.11
N THR A 211 -11.83 12.38 -11.01
CA THR A 211 -12.76 13.51 -10.98
C THR A 211 -13.54 13.65 -9.68
N ASN A 212 -13.80 12.52 -9.00
CA ASN A 212 -14.51 12.46 -7.73
C ASN A 212 -13.57 12.65 -6.52
N TRP A 213 -12.26 12.46 -6.72
CA TRP A 213 -11.27 12.44 -5.63
C TRP A 213 -10.26 13.58 -5.66
N LYS A 214 -10.18 14.35 -6.75
CA LYS A 214 -9.20 15.42 -6.95
C LYS A 214 -9.15 16.49 -5.85
N GLU A 215 -10.27 16.74 -5.17
CA GLU A 215 -10.34 17.71 -4.07
C GLU A 215 -9.73 17.12 -2.77
N PHE A 216 -9.70 15.80 -2.64
CA PHE A 216 -9.23 15.12 -1.44
C PHE A 216 -7.77 14.72 -1.53
N SER A 217 -7.34 14.19 -2.68
CA SER A 217 -5.96 13.73 -2.90
C SER A 217 -5.58 13.83 -4.38
N ASP A 218 -4.29 13.76 -4.66
CA ASP A 218 -3.74 13.47 -5.98
C ASP A 218 -3.63 11.96 -6.25
N HIS A 219 -4.02 11.11 -5.28
CA HIS A 219 -4.25 9.69 -5.43
C HIS A 219 -5.73 9.35 -5.29
N VAL A 220 -6.15 8.29 -5.96
CA VAL A 220 -7.48 7.72 -5.81
C VAL A 220 -7.44 6.41 -5.02
N PRO A 221 -8.49 6.07 -4.26
CA PRO A 221 -8.56 4.79 -3.57
C PRO A 221 -8.58 3.61 -4.53
N LEU A 222 -7.85 2.57 -4.15
CA LEU A 222 -7.87 1.25 -4.75
C LEU A 222 -8.36 0.25 -3.70
N SER A 223 -9.40 -0.53 -4.01
CA SER A 223 -9.88 -1.58 -3.13
C SER A 223 -9.98 -2.92 -3.84
N ALA A 224 -9.88 -3.99 -3.07
CA ALA A 224 -10.03 -5.36 -3.55
C ALA A 224 -10.90 -6.18 -2.59
N GLU A 225 -11.79 -6.98 -3.16
CA GLU A 225 -12.53 -8.03 -2.46
C GLU A 225 -11.82 -9.35 -2.66
N LEU A 226 -11.49 -10.01 -1.55
CA LEU A 226 -10.68 -11.22 -1.51
C LEU A 226 -11.48 -12.38 -0.90
N THR A 227 -11.34 -13.55 -1.51
CA THR A 227 -11.89 -14.83 -1.01
C THR A 227 -10.78 -15.85 -0.80
N ASP A 228 -11.13 -16.95 -0.18
CA ASP A 228 -10.28 -18.13 0.00
C ASP A 228 -10.06 -18.89 -1.31
#